data_963982f5224d60481576f40fc99bd662
#
_entry.id   963982f5224d60481576f40fc99bd662
#
_cell.length_a   1.000
_cell.length_b   1.000
_cell.length_c   1.000
_cell.angle_alpha   90.00
_cell.angle_beta   90.00
_cell.angle_gamma   90.00
#
_symmetry.space_group_name_H-M   'P 1'
#
loop_
_entity.id
_entity.type
_entity.pdbx_description
1 polymer ?
#
loop_
_entity_poly.entity_id
_entity_poly.type
_entity_poly.pdbx_seq_one_letter_code
_entity_poly.pdbx_strand_id
1 'polypeptide(L)'
;MIETRLLQYFLTVAQELNITKAAQALYITQPTLSKQMIELEQQLGKQLFIRGKRKLTLTEEGEYLRDRAREILELLDNTEAAFHTQEQTLRGHITIGCGETIAMDQIAKILAEFHKRHPNVQLHTHSGDADMILERLDKGLVDMGLLLGPMRQEKYDYMNIHTKDVYGLLMPIDCELAQQEAVNIDQLKSLPMIMAEQTFSGHQDLEWFGADHSVLNVVATYNLIYNATFLVEHGIGYALCLDRLVNTQGRNLTFRPITPELSVDLYIVTKKYQTFSPAVKAFFEKLKR
;
A
#
# COMPACT_ATOMS: atom_id res chain seq x y z
N MET A 1 19.13 -25.68 -4.42
CA MET A 1 18.58 -24.54 -3.63
C MET A 1 18.98 -23.27 -4.38
N ILE A 2 18.05 -22.32 -4.57
CA ILE A 2 18.34 -21.06 -5.28
C ILE A 2 19.18 -20.16 -4.36
N GLU A 3 20.30 -19.66 -4.84
CA GLU A 3 21.10 -18.68 -4.11
C GLU A 3 20.48 -17.28 -4.26
N THR A 4 20.47 -16.49 -3.20
CA THR A 4 19.95 -15.12 -3.21
C THR A 4 20.62 -14.23 -4.24
N ARG A 5 21.93 -14.44 -4.48
CA ARG A 5 22.68 -13.76 -5.54
C ARG A 5 22.09 -14.00 -6.94
N LEU A 6 21.61 -15.22 -7.22
CA LEU A 6 20.97 -15.53 -8.52
C LEU A 6 19.64 -14.78 -8.66
N LEU A 7 18.89 -14.58 -7.58
CA LEU A 7 17.67 -13.78 -7.59
C LEU A 7 17.97 -12.30 -7.86
N GLN A 8 19.03 -11.75 -7.27
CA GLN A 8 19.49 -10.38 -7.55
C GLN A 8 19.89 -10.21 -9.02
N TYR A 9 20.66 -11.15 -9.55
CA TYR A 9 21.06 -11.14 -10.97
C TYR A 9 19.84 -11.25 -11.88
N PHE A 10 18.91 -12.14 -11.57
CA PHE A 10 17.67 -12.30 -12.32
C PHE A 10 16.84 -11.02 -12.33
N LEU A 11 16.65 -10.37 -11.18
CA LEU A 11 15.90 -9.11 -11.09
C LEU A 11 16.54 -8.00 -11.91
N THR A 12 17.87 -7.89 -11.90
CA THR A 12 18.57 -6.89 -12.70
C THR A 12 18.39 -7.17 -14.19
N VAL A 13 18.44 -8.45 -14.62
CA VAL A 13 18.17 -8.81 -16.02
C VAL A 13 16.71 -8.54 -16.40
N ALA A 14 15.76 -8.84 -15.49
CA ALA A 14 14.35 -8.60 -15.69
C ALA A 14 14.00 -7.09 -15.79
N GLN A 15 14.74 -6.25 -15.10
CA GLN A 15 14.60 -4.79 -15.16
C GLN A 15 15.18 -4.21 -16.46
N GLU A 16 16.41 -4.60 -16.81
CA GLU A 16 17.11 -4.06 -17.96
C GLU A 16 16.59 -4.64 -19.29
N LEU A 17 15.98 -5.80 -19.28
CA LEU A 17 15.58 -6.60 -20.45
C LEU A 17 16.71 -6.72 -21.49
N ASN A 18 17.95 -6.67 -20.99
CA ASN A 18 19.19 -6.72 -21.77
C ASN A 18 20.34 -7.28 -20.91
N ILE A 19 20.84 -8.45 -21.25
CA ILE A 19 21.88 -9.14 -20.46
C ILE A 19 23.17 -8.32 -20.39
N THR A 20 23.54 -7.60 -21.47
CA THR A 20 24.77 -6.80 -21.50
C THR A 20 24.68 -5.61 -20.56
N LYS A 21 23.56 -4.87 -20.59
CA LYS A 21 23.31 -3.75 -19.67
C LYS A 21 23.22 -4.22 -18.22
N ALA A 22 22.52 -5.33 -17.98
CA ALA A 22 22.43 -5.92 -16.65
C ALA A 22 23.79 -6.35 -16.11
N ALA A 23 24.64 -6.95 -16.95
CA ALA A 23 26.02 -7.32 -16.57
C ALA A 23 26.86 -6.10 -16.20
N GLN A 24 26.71 -4.99 -16.93
CA GLN A 24 27.37 -3.71 -16.62
C GLN A 24 26.89 -3.16 -15.28
N ALA A 25 25.58 -3.14 -15.04
CA ALA A 25 25.00 -2.69 -13.78
C ALA A 25 25.45 -3.53 -12.57
N LEU A 26 25.71 -4.82 -12.79
CA LEU A 26 26.19 -5.76 -11.76
C LEU A 26 27.73 -5.83 -11.66
N TYR A 27 28.46 -5.07 -12.47
CA TYR A 27 29.93 -5.08 -12.52
C TYR A 27 30.53 -6.47 -12.80
N ILE A 28 29.85 -7.28 -13.62
CA ILE A 28 30.32 -8.60 -14.06
C ILE A 28 30.35 -8.71 -15.60
N THR A 29 30.96 -9.78 -16.10
CA THR A 29 30.98 -9.99 -17.55
C THR A 29 29.67 -10.58 -18.07
N GLN A 30 29.27 -10.21 -19.29
CA GLN A 30 28.04 -10.72 -19.91
C GLN A 30 28.01 -12.26 -20.00
N PRO A 31 29.12 -12.97 -20.38
CA PRO A 31 29.13 -14.43 -20.37
C PRO A 31 28.85 -15.03 -18.98
N THR A 32 29.41 -14.42 -17.94
CA THR A 32 29.16 -14.86 -16.55
C THR A 32 27.70 -14.74 -16.20
N LEU A 33 27.07 -13.56 -16.43
CA LEU A 33 25.67 -13.36 -16.15
C LEU A 33 24.77 -14.29 -16.97
N SER A 34 25.08 -14.46 -18.27
CA SER A 34 24.32 -15.37 -19.14
C SER A 34 24.35 -16.81 -18.62
N LYS A 35 25.53 -17.29 -18.16
CA LYS A 35 25.69 -18.62 -17.58
C LYS A 35 24.87 -18.77 -16.30
N GLN A 36 24.88 -17.75 -15.42
CA GLN A 36 24.12 -17.75 -14.17
C GLN A 36 22.60 -17.76 -14.42
N MET A 37 22.10 -17.09 -15.46
CA MET A 37 20.66 -17.16 -15.82
C MET A 37 20.29 -18.54 -16.36
N ILE A 38 21.13 -19.16 -17.19
CA ILE A 38 20.91 -20.54 -17.66
C ILE A 38 20.90 -21.52 -16.49
N GLU A 39 21.83 -21.37 -15.55
CA GLU A 39 21.88 -22.18 -14.34
C GLU A 39 20.62 -22.06 -13.50
N LEU A 40 20.10 -20.83 -13.31
CA LEU A 40 18.85 -20.58 -12.61
C LEU A 40 17.65 -21.24 -13.32
N GLU A 41 17.56 -21.11 -14.66
CA GLU A 41 16.54 -21.77 -15.47
C GLU A 41 16.60 -23.30 -15.35
N GLN A 42 17.82 -23.87 -15.34
CA GLN A 42 18.02 -25.31 -15.14
C GLN A 42 17.61 -25.77 -13.73
N GLN A 43 17.97 -25.01 -12.68
CA GLN A 43 17.57 -25.33 -11.30
C GLN A 43 16.06 -25.33 -11.11
N LEU A 44 15.35 -24.43 -11.80
CA LEU A 44 13.89 -24.31 -11.75
C LEU A 44 13.18 -25.24 -12.73
N GLY A 45 13.89 -25.78 -13.73
CA GLY A 45 13.31 -26.60 -14.80
C GLY A 45 12.37 -25.81 -15.72
N LYS A 46 12.50 -24.49 -15.76
CA LYS A 46 11.65 -23.57 -16.51
C LYS A 46 12.46 -22.49 -17.20
N GLN A 47 12.05 -22.09 -18.39
CA GLN A 47 12.58 -20.89 -19.02
C GLN A 47 11.96 -19.65 -18.38
N LEU A 48 12.81 -18.68 -18.06
CA LEU A 48 12.41 -17.41 -17.46
C LEU A 48 12.42 -16.27 -18.47
N PHE A 49 13.17 -16.46 -19.57
CA PHE A 49 13.34 -15.43 -20.60
C PHE A 49 13.07 -15.99 -22.00
N ILE A 50 12.38 -15.19 -22.81
CA ILE A 50 12.26 -15.38 -24.25
C ILE A 50 13.32 -14.54 -24.94
N ARG A 51 14.26 -15.20 -25.63
CA ARG A 51 15.35 -14.55 -26.38
C ARG A 51 14.90 -14.24 -27.80
N GLY A 52 14.35 -13.04 -28.03
CA GLY A 52 14.03 -12.55 -29.37
C GLY A 52 15.28 -11.99 -30.10
N LYS A 53 15.20 -11.81 -31.44
CA LYS A 53 16.31 -11.27 -32.25
C LYS A 53 16.76 -9.86 -31.84
N ARG A 54 15.91 -9.06 -31.18
CA ARG A 54 16.18 -7.65 -30.79
C ARG A 54 15.85 -7.33 -29.35
N LYS A 55 15.10 -8.17 -28.65
CA LYS A 55 14.59 -7.88 -27.30
C LYS A 55 14.53 -9.15 -26.48
N LEU A 56 14.91 -9.03 -25.20
CA LEU A 56 14.68 -10.02 -24.16
C LEU A 56 13.34 -9.70 -23.52
N THR A 57 12.49 -10.71 -23.27
CA THR A 57 11.23 -10.57 -22.52
C THR A 57 11.12 -11.68 -21.51
N LEU A 58 10.35 -11.47 -20.45
CA LEU A 58 10.05 -12.51 -19.48
C LEU A 58 9.02 -13.50 -20.05
N THR A 59 9.10 -14.74 -19.60
CA THR A 59 8.01 -15.71 -19.70
C THR A 59 7.01 -15.48 -18.57
N GLU A 60 5.89 -16.18 -18.57
CA GLU A 60 4.93 -16.16 -17.44
C GLU A 60 5.60 -16.63 -16.14
N GLU A 61 6.42 -17.67 -16.19
CA GLU A 61 7.22 -18.14 -15.07
C GLU A 61 8.29 -17.11 -14.65
N GLY A 62 8.85 -16.38 -15.61
CA GLY A 62 9.77 -15.27 -15.34
C GLY A 62 9.09 -14.11 -14.62
N GLU A 63 7.87 -13.76 -15.00
CA GLU A 63 7.08 -12.75 -14.30
C GLU A 63 6.73 -13.18 -12.87
N TYR A 64 6.29 -14.42 -12.70
CA TYR A 64 6.06 -14.99 -11.38
C TYR A 64 7.32 -14.96 -10.51
N LEU A 65 8.46 -15.40 -11.04
CA LEU A 65 9.73 -15.38 -10.30
C LEU A 65 10.16 -13.95 -9.96
N ARG A 66 9.95 -12.97 -10.87
CA ARG A 66 10.28 -11.56 -10.61
C ARG A 66 9.59 -11.05 -9.35
N ASP A 67 8.31 -11.31 -9.22
CA ASP A 67 7.53 -10.82 -8.11
C ASP A 67 7.92 -11.54 -6.80
N ARG A 68 8.12 -12.86 -6.85
CA ARG A 68 8.59 -13.63 -5.69
C ARG A 68 10.02 -13.27 -5.28
N ALA A 69 10.92 -13.04 -6.25
CA ALA A 69 12.31 -12.67 -5.97
C ALA A 69 12.41 -11.31 -5.26
N ARG A 70 11.55 -10.34 -5.63
CA ARG A 70 11.48 -9.05 -4.92
C ARG A 70 11.09 -9.26 -3.45
N GLU A 71 10.04 -10.02 -3.20
CA GLU A 71 9.57 -10.31 -1.83
C GLU A 71 10.66 -11.01 -1.01
N ILE A 72 11.34 -12.01 -1.57
CA ILE A 72 12.41 -12.76 -0.90
C ILE A 72 13.59 -11.86 -0.53
N LEU A 73 14.05 -11.02 -1.47
CA LEU A 73 15.19 -10.13 -1.23
C LEU A 73 14.82 -9.02 -0.24
N GLU A 74 13.62 -8.46 -0.34
CA GLU A 74 13.13 -7.47 0.63
C GLU A 74 13.08 -8.06 2.06
N LEU A 75 12.59 -9.30 2.20
CA LEU A 75 12.55 -9.98 3.49
C LEU A 75 13.95 -10.31 4.02
N LEU A 76 14.90 -10.66 3.14
CA LEU A 76 16.29 -10.90 3.51
C LEU A 76 16.96 -9.62 4.00
N ASP A 77 16.83 -8.51 3.26
CA ASP A 77 17.37 -7.20 3.62
C ASP A 77 16.82 -6.76 4.99
N ASN A 78 15.51 -6.95 5.21
CA ASN A 78 14.85 -6.67 6.49
C ASN A 78 15.45 -7.51 7.62
N THR A 79 15.70 -8.78 7.37
CA THR A 79 16.28 -9.70 8.34
C THR A 79 17.71 -9.30 8.68
N GLU A 80 18.57 -9.07 7.69
CA GLU A 80 19.95 -8.66 7.90
C GLU A 80 20.05 -7.34 8.68
N ALA A 81 19.22 -6.34 8.30
CA ALA A 81 19.17 -5.07 8.99
C ALA A 81 18.85 -5.21 10.49
N ALA A 82 17.99 -6.16 10.85
CA ALA A 82 17.62 -6.43 12.24
C ALA A 82 18.80 -6.92 13.12
N PHE A 83 19.81 -7.56 12.51
CA PHE A 83 20.99 -8.07 13.22
C PHE A 83 22.18 -7.11 13.25
N HIS A 84 22.20 -6.09 12.38
CA HIS A 84 23.33 -5.14 12.29
C HIS A 84 23.25 -3.98 13.28
N THR A 85 22.45 -4.06 14.34
CA THR A 85 22.26 -2.99 15.33
C THR A 85 23.41 -2.97 16.34
N GLN A 86 24.30 -1.98 16.27
CA GLN A 86 25.22 -1.66 17.37
C GLN A 86 24.47 -0.90 18.47
N GLU A 87 24.72 -1.24 19.74
CA GLU A 87 23.97 -0.78 20.94
C GLU A 87 23.82 0.75 21.13
N GLN A 88 24.54 1.59 20.39
CA GLN A 88 24.50 3.05 20.58
C GLN A 88 23.76 3.86 19.50
N THR A 89 23.46 3.29 18.32
CA THR A 89 22.71 3.99 17.26
C THR A 89 21.77 3.04 16.57
N LEU A 90 20.47 3.29 16.67
CA LEU A 90 19.48 2.53 15.89
C LEU A 90 19.74 2.72 14.40
N ARG A 91 19.75 1.61 13.68
CA ARG A 91 19.87 1.53 12.22
C ARG A 91 18.81 0.57 11.68
N GLY A 92 18.69 0.48 10.38
CA GLY A 92 17.70 -0.36 9.70
C GLY A 92 16.57 0.48 9.15
N HIS A 93 15.41 -0.11 9.00
CA HIS A 93 14.25 0.57 8.43
C HIS A 93 12.99 0.26 9.24
N ILE A 94 11.98 1.10 9.02
CA ILE A 94 10.62 0.93 9.50
C ILE A 94 9.74 1.03 8.27
N THR A 95 8.97 -0.02 8.02
CA THR A 95 8.06 -0.09 6.87
C THR A 95 6.61 -0.10 7.35
N ILE A 96 5.84 0.92 6.96
CA ILE A 96 4.44 1.08 7.33
C ILE A 96 3.56 0.91 6.09
N GLY A 97 2.66 -0.05 6.13
CA GLY A 97 1.55 -0.13 5.18
C GLY A 97 0.44 0.85 5.60
N CYS A 98 -0.12 1.61 4.69
CA CYS A 98 -1.17 2.57 5.05
C CYS A 98 -2.25 2.68 3.98
N GLY A 99 -3.52 2.64 4.42
CA GLY A 99 -4.63 3.16 3.65
C GLY A 99 -4.51 4.68 3.48
N GLU A 100 -5.25 5.24 2.54
CA GLU A 100 -5.35 6.70 2.44
C GLU A 100 -6.19 7.24 3.60
N THR A 101 -5.56 8.00 4.49
CA THR A 101 -6.17 8.55 5.70
C THR A 101 -5.45 9.82 6.13
N ILE A 102 -6.20 10.79 6.66
CA ILE A 102 -5.60 11.99 7.26
C ILE A 102 -4.82 11.68 8.55
N ALA A 103 -5.09 10.56 9.20
CA ALA A 103 -4.35 10.12 10.37
C ALA A 103 -2.86 9.88 10.09
N MET A 104 -2.48 9.70 8.82
CA MET A 104 -1.07 9.64 8.42
C MET A 104 -0.30 10.92 8.80
N ASP A 105 -0.94 12.09 8.90
CA ASP A 105 -0.32 13.32 9.39
C ASP A 105 0.16 13.17 10.86
N GLN A 106 -0.65 12.55 11.71
CA GLN A 106 -0.25 12.25 13.09
C GLN A 106 0.94 11.28 13.14
N ILE A 107 0.89 10.21 12.36
CA ILE A 107 1.97 9.24 12.28
C ILE A 107 3.25 9.91 11.72
N ALA A 108 3.13 10.75 10.70
CA ALA A 108 4.25 11.47 10.11
C ALA A 108 4.92 12.43 11.10
N LYS A 109 4.17 13.09 11.98
CA LYS A 109 4.72 13.94 13.07
C LYS A 109 5.56 13.09 14.03
N ILE A 110 5.05 11.93 14.45
CA ILE A 110 5.77 11.02 15.35
C ILE A 110 7.03 10.46 14.65
N LEU A 111 6.91 10.08 13.36
CA LEU A 111 8.05 9.64 12.54
C LEU A 111 9.12 10.72 12.40
N ALA A 112 8.72 11.97 12.17
CA ALA A 112 9.66 13.10 12.05
C ALA A 112 10.46 13.32 13.33
N GLU A 113 9.82 13.25 14.50
CA GLU A 113 10.51 13.33 15.78
C GLU A 113 11.41 12.11 16.04
N PHE A 114 10.96 10.92 15.64
CA PHE A 114 11.74 9.69 15.76
C PHE A 114 13.01 9.77 14.88
N HIS A 115 12.85 10.17 13.62
CA HIS A 115 13.95 10.28 12.66
C HIS A 115 15.01 11.33 13.09
N LYS A 116 14.58 12.45 13.69
CA LYS A 116 15.54 13.42 14.26
C LYS A 116 16.46 12.82 15.33
N ARG A 117 15.97 11.84 16.11
CA ARG A 117 16.76 11.14 17.15
C ARG A 117 17.54 9.96 16.59
N HIS A 118 17.05 9.36 15.51
CA HIS A 118 17.59 8.16 14.90
C HIS A 118 17.76 8.33 13.38
N PRO A 119 18.67 9.22 12.93
CA PRO A 119 18.80 9.60 11.52
C PRO A 119 19.28 8.46 10.61
N ASN A 120 19.82 7.39 11.20
CA ASN A 120 20.26 6.21 10.45
C ASN A 120 19.14 5.17 10.25
N VAL A 121 17.91 5.46 10.69
CA VAL A 121 16.74 4.63 10.41
C VAL A 121 16.04 5.17 9.17
N GLN A 122 15.89 4.31 8.17
CA GLN A 122 15.13 4.60 6.95
C GLN A 122 13.64 4.37 7.19
N LEU A 123 12.81 5.18 6.57
CA LEU A 123 11.34 5.11 6.69
C LEU A 123 10.75 4.78 5.33
N HIS A 124 9.95 3.72 5.27
CA HIS A 124 9.25 3.29 4.08
C HIS A 124 7.75 3.31 4.31
N THR A 125 7.00 3.81 3.33
CA THR A 125 5.54 3.77 3.35
C THR A 125 5.04 3.04 2.11
N HIS A 126 4.10 2.12 2.31
CA HIS A 126 3.40 1.44 1.23
C HIS A 126 1.92 1.79 1.29
N SER A 127 1.43 2.54 0.31
CA SER A 127 0.00 2.82 0.19
C SER A 127 -0.72 1.67 -0.49
N GLY A 128 -1.87 1.32 0.03
CA GLY A 128 -2.70 0.25 -0.52
C GLY A 128 -4.03 0.16 0.23
N ASP A 129 -4.88 -0.73 -0.22
CA ASP A 129 -6.08 -1.10 0.52
C ASP A 129 -5.75 -2.04 1.68
N ALA A 130 -6.74 -2.34 2.54
CA ALA A 130 -6.51 -3.12 3.74
C ALA A 130 -6.06 -4.56 3.40
N ASP A 131 -6.61 -5.18 2.36
CA ASP A 131 -6.26 -6.55 1.98
C ASP A 131 -4.81 -6.63 1.50
N MET A 132 -4.38 -5.70 0.65
CA MET A 132 -2.99 -5.59 0.21
C MET A 132 -2.03 -5.37 1.38
N ILE A 133 -2.38 -4.50 2.34
CA ILE A 133 -1.54 -4.20 3.49
C ILE A 133 -1.45 -5.41 4.43
N LEU A 134 -2.58 -6.09 4.69
CA LEU A 134 -2.60 -7.28 5.54
C LEU A 134 -1.85 -8.45 4.90
N GLU A 135 -1.93 -8.63 3.58
CA GLU A 135 -1.13 -9.62 2.87
C GLU A 135 0.38 -9.33 3.02
N ARG A 136 0.80 -8.07 2.87
CA ARG A 136 2.19 -7.68 3.08
C ARG A 136 2.63 -7.85 4.53
N LEU A 137 1.75 -7.57 5.49
CA LEU A 137 1.99 -7.79 6.92
C LEU A 137 2.16 -9.28 7.23
N ASP A 138 1.33 -10.13 6.64
CA ASP A 138 1.45 -11.59 6.77
C ASP A 138 2.76 -12.14 6.23
N LYS A 139 3.26 -11.56 5.14
CA LYS A 139 4.56 -11.90 4.53
C LYS A 139 5.77 -11.28 5.23
N GLY A 140 5.57 -10.40 6.22
CA GLY A 140 6.65 -9.65 6.88
C GLY A 140 7.31 -8.58 6.02
N LEU A 141 6.64 -8.12 4.96
CA LEU A 141 7.09 -7.06 4.05
C LEU A 141 6.73 -5.64 4.55
N VAL A 142 5.84 -5.54 5.53
CA VAL A 142 5.60 -4.34 6.31
C VAL A 142 5.63 -4.71 7.79
N ASP A 143 6.07 -3.78 8.63
CA ASP A 143 6.19 -3.99 10.08
C ASP A 143 4.87 -3.75 10.79
N MET A 144 4.07 -2.81 10.28
CA MET A 144 2.75 -2.46 10.81
C MET A 144 1.87 -1.86 9.70
N GLY A 145 0.56 -1.93 9.91
CA GLY A 145 -0.44 -1.31 9.04
C GLY A 145 -1.15 -0.16 9.75
N LEU A 146 -1.42 0.95 9.05
CA LEU A 146 -2.37 1.99 9.47
C LEU A 146 -3.65 1.80 8.67
N LEU A 147 -4.70 1.29 9.30
CA LEU A 147 -5.91 0.83 8.63
C LEU A 147 -7.18 1.41 9.28
N LEU A 148 -8.21 1.55 8.47
CA LEU A 148 -9.56 1.85 8.91
C LEU A 148 -10.16 0.60 9.58
N GLY A 149 -10.85 0.76 10.71
CA GLY A 149 -11.34 -0.40 11.45
C GLY A 149 -12.79 -0.33 11.87
N PRO A 150 -13.24 -1.35 12.60
CA PRO A 150 -12.48 -2.47 13.15
C PRO A 150 -12.39 -3.66 12.17
N MET A 151 -11.18 -4.16 11.97
CA MET A 151 -10.97 -5.43 11.27
C MET A 151 -10.78 -6.52 12.34
N ARG A 152 -11.75 -7.41 12.50
CA ARG A 152 -11.75 -8.43 13.56
C ARG A 152 -11.13 -9.74 13.06
N GLN A 153 -9.83 -9.75 12.84
CA GLN A 153 -9.12 -11.00 12.53
C GLN A 153 -8.24 -11.40 13.73
N GLU A 154 -8.41 -12.61 14.22
CA GLU A 154 -7.73 -13.11 15.42
C GLU A 154 -6.20 -13.13 15.34
N LYS A 155 -5.63 -13.12 14.14
CA LYS A 155 -4.18 -13.17 13.90
C LYS A 155 -3.45 -11.83 14.05
N TYR A 156 -4.18 -10.73 14.28
CA TYR A 156 -3.60 -9.40 14.43
C TYR A 156 -3.90 -8.78 15.80
N ASP A 157 -3.01 -7.89 16.21
CA ASP A 157 -3.22 -6.96 17.31
C ASP A 157 -3.59 -5.59 16.74
N TYR A 158 -4.54 -4.91 17.39
CA TYR A 158 -5.08 -3.62 16.97
C TYR A 158 -4.88 -2.59 18.07
N MET A 159 -4.22 -1.50 17.75
CA MET A 159 -4.07 -0.35 18.63
C MET A 159 -4.84 0.83 18.04
N ASN A 160 -5.94 1.24 18.70
CA ASN A 160 -6.69 2.44 18.29
C ASN A 160 -5.80 3.68 18.51
N ILE A 161 -5.65 4.52 17.49
CA ILE A 161 -4.88 5.77 17.58
C ILE A 161 -5.73 6.97 18.00
N HIS A 162 -6.99 6.74 18.39
CA HIS A 162 -7.95 7.76 18.85
C HIS A 162 -8.17 8.90 17.86
N THR A 163 -8.03 8.61 16.57
CA THR A 163 -8.32 9.51 15.47
C THR A 163 -9.43 8.88 14.63
N LYS A 164 -10.31 9.73 14.12
CA LYS A 164 -11.41 9.31 13.24
C LYS A 164 -11.31 10.04 11.93
N ASP A 165 -11.59 9.33 10.86
CA ASP A 165 -11.85 9.92 9.56
C ASP A 165 -13.37 10.00 9.34
N VAL A 166 -13.79 11.06 8.65
CA VAL A 166 -15.20 11.31 8.34
C VAL A 166 -15.44 11.04 6.87
N TYR A 167 -16.50 10.28 6.57
CA TYR A 167 -16.93 10.04 5.21
C TYR A 167 -17.71 11.23 4.64
N GLY A 168 -17.52 11.45 3.37
CA GLY A 168 -18.27 12.44 2.60
C GLY A 168 -18.22 12.18 1.11
N LEU A 169 -18.79 13.10 0.38
CA LEU A 169 -18.95 13.01 -1.05
C LEU A 169 -18.05 14.04 -1.73
N LEU A 170 -17.13 13.56 -2.54
CA LEU A 170 -16.36 14.38 -3.47
C LEU A 170 -17.19 14.59 -4.75
N MET A 171 -17.34 15.84 -5.17
CA MET A 171 -18.25 16.22 -6.26
C MET A 171 -17.73 17.43 -7.04
N PRO A 172 -18.25 17.70 -8.27
CA PRO A 172 -18.00 18.95 -8.96
C PRO A 172 -18.51 20.14 -8.14
N ILE A 173 -17.75 21.25 -8.12
CA ILE A 173 -18.07 22.44 -7.32
C ILE A 173 -19.35 23.15 -7.79
N ASP A 174 -19.73 22.98 -9.04
CA ASP A 174 -20.87 23.61 -9.70
C ASP A 174 -22.16 22.78 -9.62
N CYS A 175 -22.16 21.60 -9.00
CA CYS A 175 -23.36 20.79 -8.84
C CYS A 175 -24.26 21.31 -7.70
N GLU A 176 -25.56 20.96 -7.74
CA GLU A 176 -26.55 21.41 -6.74
C GLU A 176 -26.18 20.95 -5.31
N LEU A 177 -25.65 19.74 -5.16
CA LEU A 177 -25.24 19.19 -3.86
C LEU A 177 -24.09 19.99 -3.23
N ALA A 178 -23.27 20.64 -4.03
CA ALA A 178 -22.17 21.48 -3.54
C ALA A 178 -22.63 22.72 -2.78
N GLN A 179 -23.89 23.13 -2.93
CA GLN A 179 -24.49 24.24 -2.18
C GLN A 179 -24.96 23.85 -0.79
N GLN A 180 -25.05 22.58 -0.48
CA GLN A 180 -25.42 22.05 0.84
C GLN A 180 -24.22 22.07 1.77
N GLU A 181 -24.46 22.19 3.08
CA GLU A 181 -23.39 22.05 4.09
C GLU A 181 -22.99 20.58 4.28
N ALA A 182 -23.95 19.64 4.13
CA ALA A 182 -23.76 18.20 4.21
C ALA A 182 -24.74 17.49 3.28
N VAL A 183 -24.38 16.29 2.82
CA VAL A 183 -25.22 15.45 1.96
C VAL A 183 -25.95 14.42 2.82
N ASN A 184 -27.27 14.35 2.71
CA ASN A 184 -28.03 13.32 3.41
C ASN A 184 -27.73 11.95 2.80
N ILE A 185 -27.53 10.93 3.63
CA ILE A 185 -27.22 9.58 3.23
C ILE A 185 -28.26 8.99 2.25
N ASP A 186 -29.52 9.34 2.40
CA ASP A 186 -30.58 8.87 1.50
C ASP A 186 -30.46 9.44 0.08
N GLN A 187 -29.84 10.60 -0.09
CA GLN A 187 -29.60 11.17 -1.41
C GLN A 187 -28.63 10.34 -2.25
N LEU A 188 -27.71 9.61 -1.61
CA LEU A 188 -26.73 8.76 -2.30
C LEU A 188 -27.38 7.68 -3.17
N LYS A 189 -28.58 7.21 -2.79
CA LYS A 189 -29.33 6.17 -3.53
C LYS A 189 -29.72 6.58 -4.95
N SER A 190 -29.85 7.88 -5.19
CA SER A 190 -30.23 8.43 -6.50
C SER A 190 -29.05 8.90 -7.36
N LEU A 191 -27.83 8.84 -6.85
CA LEU A 191 -26.63 9.37 -7.50
C LEU A 191 -25.83 8.28 -8.20
N PRO A 192 -25.13 8.60 -9.32
CA PRO A 192 -24.11 7.73 -9.86
C PRO A 192 -22.88 7.74 -8.92
N MET A 193 -22.67 6.66 -8.20
CA MET A 193 -21.66 6.56 -7.15
C MET A 193 -20.35 5.98 -7.66
N ILE A 194 -19.25 6.55 -7.20
CA ILE A 194 -17.88 6.04 -7.36
C ILE A 194 -17.41 5.63 -5.96
N MET A 195 -17.10 4.35 -5.74
CA MET A 195 -16.86 3.82 -4.42
C MET A 195 -15.51 3.13 -4.29
N ALA A 196 -14.94 3.12 -3.10
CA ALA A 196 -13.78 2.27 -2.84
C ALA A 196 -14.16 0.80 -3.03
N GLU A 197 -13.31 0.02 -3.70
CA GLU A 197 -13.57 -1.38 -4.02
C GLU A 197 -13.82 -2.22 -2.77
N GLN A 198 -13.06 -1.97 -1.70
CA GLN A 198 -13.26 -2.63 -0.40
C GLN A 198 -14.62 -2.36 0.22
N THR A 199 -15.10 -1.13 0.09
CA THR A 199 -16.42 -0.73 0.55
C THR A 199 -17.52 -1.43 -0.25
N PHE A 200 -17.32 -1.56 -1.55
CA PHE A 200 -18.28 -2.19 -2.46
C PHE A 200 -18.28 -3.72 -2.34
N SER A 201 -17.12 -4.36 -2.14
CA SER A 201 -17.02 -5.83 -2.01
C SER A 201 -17.46 -6.39 -0.65
N GLY A 202 -17.94 -5.53 0.26
CA GLY A 202 -18.47 -5.96 1.56
C GLY A 202 -17.42 -6.33 2.61
N HIS A 203 -16.15 -6.01 2.38
CA HIS A 203 -15.07 -6.22 3.35
C HIS A 203 -15.08 -5.19 4.49
N GLN A 204 -15.79 -4.08 4.33
CA GLN A 204 -16.12 -3.15 5.40
C GLN A 204 -17.61 -3.21 5.67
N ASP A 205 -17.98 -3.48 6.92
CA ASP A 205 -19.38 -3.44 7.38
C ASP A 205 -19.94 -2.02 7.23
N LEU A 206 -20.51 -1.74 6.05
CA LEU A 206 -21.29 -0.54 5.82
C LEU A 206 -22.70 -0.75 6.37
N GLU A 207 -22.82 -0.91 7.69
CA GLU A 207 -24.11 -0.99 8.37
C GLU A 207 -25.04 0.19 8.07
N TRP A 208 -24.47 1.27 7.53
CA TRP A 208 -25.19 2.53 7.24
C TRP A 208 -26.24 2.42 6.13
N PHE A 209 -26.04 1.52 5.16
CA PHE A 209 -27.03 1.27 4.08
C PHE A 209 -27.92 0.04 4.37
N GLY A 210 -27.82 -0.56 5.58
CA GLY A 210 -28.31 -1.90 5.81
C GLY A 210 -27.44 -2.91 5.03
N ALA A 211 -27.74 -4.19 5.11
CA ALA A 211 -26.96 -5.24 4.44
C ALA A 211 -27.07 -5.24 2.90
N ASP A 212 -27.75 -4.28 2.29
CA ASP A 212 -28.08 -4.29 0.85
C ASP A 212 -27.41 -3.13 0.10
N HIS A 213 -26.20 -3.39 -0.40
CA HIS A 213 -25.47 -2.48 -1.27
C HIS A 213 -26.09 -2.34 -2.68
N SER A 214 -27.07 -3.21 -3.04
CA SER A 214 -27.76 -3.15 -4.33
C SER A 214 -28.62 -1.90 -4.50
N VAL A 215 -28.82 -1.14 -3.42
CA VAL A 215 -29.60 0.10 -3.40
C VAL A 215 -28.83 1.27 -4.05
N LEU A 216 -27.49 1.18 -4.18
CA LEU A 216 -26.65 2.24 -4.72
C LEU A 216 -26.38 2.00 -6.22
N ASN A 217 -26.49 3.06 -7.02
CA ASN A 217 -26.09 3.04 -8.42
C ASN A 217 -24.57 3.24 -8.54
N VAL A 218 -23.78 2.17 -8.35
CA VAL A 218 -22.31 2.22 -8.46
C VAL A 218 -21.90 2.15 -9.92
N VAL A 219 -21.33 3.24 -10.43
CA VAL A 219 -20.90 3.38 -11.83
C VAL A 219 -19.39 3.14 -12.01
N ALA A 220 -18.60 3.25 -10.95
CA ALA A 220 -17.16 2.96 -10.95
C ALA A 220 -16.68 2.61 -9.55
N THR A 221 -15.55 1.89 -9.47
CA THR A 221 -14.83 1.63 -8.23
C THR A 221 -13.39 2.14 -8.31
N TYR A 222 -12.76 2.34 -7.15
CA TYR A 222 -11.35 2.72 -7.04
C TYR A 222 -10.69 2.02 -5.84
N ASN A 223 -9.38 1.83 -5.91
CA ASN A 223 -8.59 1.39 -4.76
C ASN A 223 -7.98 2.55 -3.97
N LEU A 224 -7.48 3.59 -4.67
CA LEU A 224 -6.98 4.83 -4.09
C LEU A 224 -7.67 6.02 -4.75
N ILE A 225 -8.05 7.04 -3.92
CA ILE A 225 -8.96 8.12 -4.34
C ILE A 225 -8.40 9.04 -5.42
N TYR A 226 -7.08 9.19 -5.54
CA TYR A 226 -6.49 10.18 -6.45
C TYR A 226 -6.97 10.02 -7.90
N ASN A 227 -6.97 8.80 -8.43
CA ASN A 227 -7.44 8.56 -9.81
C ASN A 227 -8.95 8.78 -9.97
N ALA A 228 -9.73 8.46 -8.94
CA ALA A 228 -11.18 8.68 -8.95
C ALA A 228 -11.53 10.17 -8.98
N THR A 229 -10.65 11.07 -8.54
CA THR A 229 -10.90 12.53 -8.64
C THR A 229 -11.13 12.97 -10.08
N PHE A 230 -10.42 12.39 -11.05
CA PHE A 230 -10.59 12.71 -12.47
C PHE A 230 -11.93 12.22 -13.01
N LEU A 231 -12.43 11.07 -12.51
CA LEU A 231 -13.75 10.57 -12.88
C LEU A 231 -14.85 11.54 -12.40
N VAL A 232 -14.69 12.09 -11.19
CA VAL A 232 -15.60 13.11 -10.64
C VAL A 232 -15.52 14.41 -11.45
N GLU A 233 -14.32 14.92 -11.74
CA GLU A 233 -14.13 16.15 -12.52
C GLU A 233 -14.75 16.08 -13.93
N HIS A 234 -14.77 14.87 -14.51
CA HIS A 234 -15.35 14.63 -15.83
C HIS A 234 -16.83 14.18 -15.78
N GLY A 235 -17.48 14.28 -14.61
CA GLY A 235 -18.92 14.07 -14.46
C GLY A 235 -19.38 12.62 -14.58
N ILE A 236 -18.49 11.62 -14.35
CA ILE A 236 -18.88 10.20 -14.37
C ILE A 236 -19.74 9.87 -13.14
N GLY A 237 -19.47 10.51 -11.99
CA GLY A 237 -20.25 10.30 -10.78
C GLY A 237 -19.68 11.06 -9.58
N TYR A 238 -20.16 10.70 -8.41
CA TYR A 238 -19.82 11.28 -7.12
C TYR A 238 -19.01 10.26 -6.30
N ALA A 239 -17.85 10.65 -5.79
CA ALA A 239 -17.01 9.70 -5.08
C ALA A 239 -17.26 9.75 -3.57
N LEU A 240 -17.68 8.62 -3.00
CA LEU A 240 -17.70 8.43 -1.55
C LEU A 240 -16.27 8.23 -1.06
N CYS A 241 -15.75 9.15 -0.25
CA CYS A 241 -14.37 9.09 0.25
C CYS A 241 -14.26 9.73 1.64
N LEU A 242 -13.07 9.68 2.22
CA LEU A 242 -12.77 10.32 3.49
C LEU A 242 -12.42 11.79 3.29
N ASP A 243 -12.71 12.61 4.29
CA ASP A 243 -12.42 14.05 4.31
C ASP A 243 -10.90 14.32 4.19
N ARG A 244 -10.56 15.43 3.54
CA ARG A 244 -9.19 15.97 3.41
C ARG A 244 -8.17 15.08 2.71
N LEU A 245 -8.58 13.97 2.06
CA LEU A 245 -7.67 13.15 1.26
C LEU A 245 -7.31 13.81 -0.08
N VAL A 246 -8.21 14.63 -0.59
CA VAL A 246 -8.07 15.29 -1.88
C VAL A 246 -7.87 16.78 -1.67
N ASN A 247 -6.79 17.32 -2.25
CA ASN A 247 -6.65 18.77 -2.36
C ASN A 247 -7.59 19.29 -3.45
N THR A 248 -8.63 20.01 -3.06
CA THR A 248 -9.63 20.58 -3.96
C THR A 248 -9.32 22.02 -4.38
N GLN A 249 -8.26 22.65 -3.83
CA GLN A 249 -7.91 24.02 -4.17
C GLN A 249 -7.44 24.13 -5.63
N GLY A 250 -8.06 25.04 -6.37
CA GLY A 250 -7.75 25.25 -7.79
C GLY A 250 -8.27 24.17 -8.75
N ARG A 251 -9.08 23.24 -8.24
CA ARG A 251 -9.76 22.21 -9.03
C ARG A 251 -11.27 22.46 -9.06
N ASN A 252 -11.95 21.90 -10.05
CA ASN A 252 -13.42 21.94 -10.11
C ASN A 252 -14.08 20.89 -9.20
N LEU A 253 -13.57 20.77 -7.96
CA LEU A 253 -14.00 19.78 -6.99
C LEU A 253 -14.31 20.43 -5.64
N THR A 254 -15.27 19.88 -4.94
CA THR A 254 -15.55 20.16 -3.54
C THR A 254 -15.92 18.89 -2.78
N PHE A 255 -15.80 18.93 -1.46
CA PHE A 255 -16.18 17.85 -0.56
C PHE A 255 -17.32 18.32 0.35
N ARG A 256 -18.27 17.44 0.62
CA ARG A 256 -19.32 17.63 1.63
C ARG A 256 -19.43 16.39 2.50
N PRO A 257 -19.47 16.55 3.84
CA PRO A 257 -19.65 15.42 4.75
C PRO A 257 -21.03 14.79 4.57
N ILE A 258 -21.15 13.52 4.93
CA ILE A 258 -22.43 12.81 4.97
C ILE A 258 -23.18 13.16 6.29
N THR A 259 -24.48 13.26 6.23
CA THR A 259 -25.35 13.42 7.41
C THR A 259 -26.43 12.34 7.46
N PRO A 260 -26.68 11.69 8.63
CA PRO A 260 -25.90 11.82 9.88
C PRO A 260 -24.42 11.51 9.70
N GLU A 261 -23.56 12.08 10.56
CA GLU A 261 -22.11 11.92 10.44
C GLU A 261 -21.70 10.44 10.41
N LEU A 262 -20.95 10.09 9.38
CA LEU A 262 -20.35 8.78 9.23
C LEU A 262 -18.84 8.90 9.47
N SER A 263 -18.36 8.25 10.52
CA SER A 263 -16.96 8.26 10.87
C SER A 263 -16.42 6.84 11.08
N VAL A 264 -15.13 6.68 10.92
CA VAL A 264 -14.43 5.41 11.10
C VAL A 264 -13.20 5.62 11.97
N ASP A 265 -13.01 4.72 12.94
CA ASP A 265 -11.81 4.70 13.78
C ASP A 265 -10.60 4.15 12.99
N LEU A 266 -9.42 4.58 13.41
CA LEU A 266 -8.16 4.15 12.81
C LEU A 266 -7.31 3.36 13.80
N TYR A 267 -6.61 2.37 13.25
CA TYR A 267 -5.84 1.43 14.03
C TYR A 267 -4.45 1.23 13.44
N ILE A 268 -3.45 1.16 14.33
CA ILE A 268 -2.20 0.50 14.00
C ILE A 268 -2.41 -0.99 14.19
N VAL A 269 -2.12 -1.74 13.13
CA VAL A 269 -2.30 -3.20 13.06
C VAL A 269 -0.94 -3.86 12.97
N THR A 270 -0.70 -4.86 13.81
CA THR A 270 0.52 -5.68 13.80
C THR A 270 0.15 -7.15 13.85
N LYS A 271 1.01 -8.00 13.31
CA LYS A 271 0.80 -9.44 13.40
C LYS A 271 1.05 -9.92 14.83
N LYS A 272 0.15 -10.75 15.39
CA LYS A 272 0.37 -11.35 16.70
C LYS A 272 1.67 -12.13 16.74
N TYR A 273 2.37 -12.04 17.85
CA TYR A 273 3.65 -12.72 18.09
C TYR A 273 4.77 -12.32 17.12
N GLN A 274 4.63 -11.20 16.40
CA GLN A 274 5.70 -10.68 15.55
C GLN A 274 6.89 -10.21 16.40
N THR A 275 8.08 -10.63 16.00
CA THR A 275 9.32 -10.11 16.58
C THR A 275 9.74 -8.87 15.81
N PHE A 276 9.74 -7.73 16.46
CA PHE A 276 10.17 -6.46 15.85
C PHE A 276 11.68 -6.33 15.87
N SER A 277 12.23 -5.71 14.83
CA SER A 277 13.61 -5.20 14.85
C SER A 277 13.76 -4.12 15.94
N PRO A 278 14.97 -3.84 16.43
CA PRO A 278 15.19 -2.80 17.44
C PRO A 278 14.64 -1.42 17.04
N ALA A 279 14.75 -1.03 15.76
CA ALA A 279 14.22 0.22 15.24
C ALA A 279 12.68 0.26 15.29
N VAL A 280 12.04 -0.81 14.81
CA VAL A 280 10.58 -0.95 14.81
C VAL A 280 10.04 -0.98 16.23
N LYS A 281 10.68 -1.73 17.13
CA LYS A 281 10.29 -1.81 18.55
C LYS A 281 10.34 -0.44 19.22
N ALA A 282 11.44 0.30 19.03
CA ALA A 282 11.59 1.65 19.59
C ALA A 282 10.53 2.63 19.06
N PHE A 283 10.21 2.55 17.77
CA PHE A 283 9.16 3.36 17.18
C PHE A 283 7.77 2.96 17.70
N PHE A 284 7.47 1.68 17.77
CA PHE A 284 6.19 1.17 18.26
C PHE A 284 5.91 1.59 19.71
N GLU A 285 6.94 1.55 20.58
CA GLU A 285 6.84 2.06 21.95
C GLU A 285 6.60 3.60 22.01
N LYS A 286 7.06 4.34 21.01
CA LYS A 286 6.77 5.78 20.90
C LYS A 286 5.33 6.03 20.42
N LEU A 287 4.77 5.18 19.55
CA LEU A 287 3.38 5.27 19.10
C LEU A 287 2.36 5.03 20.24
N LYS A 288 2.74 4.27 21.27
CA LYS A 288 1.87 3.98 22.43
C LYS A 288 1.76 5.13 23.43
N ARG A 289 2.57 6.18 23.30
CA ARG A 289 2.63 7.33 24.22
C ARG A 289 1.81 8.51 23.72
#